data_3fb87a2e9dc2a335c0a0e0a7730f6aa1
#
_entry.id   3fb87a2e9dc2a335c0a0e0a7730f6aa1
#
_cell.length_a   1.000
_cell.length_b   1.000
_cell.length_c   1.000
_cell.angle_alpha   90.00
_cell.angle_beta   90.00
_cell.angle_gamma   90.00
#
_symmetry.space_group_name_H-M   'P 1'
#
loop_
_entity.id
_entity.type
_entity.pdbx_description
1 polymer ?
#
loop_
_entity_poly.entity_id
_entity_poly.type
_entity_poly.pdbx_seq_one_letter_code
_entity_poly.pdbx_strand_id
1 'polypeptide(L)'
;MSTALLLRGSSTRIASKFSTQGVSRVFLSTIPTTVSGLLDFKPSEPVSDVKVNGFVRSVRSLKNRHFVSLGDGSSVEPLQAIVPADQAEGLTFGAAVQLSGSWAPSPARGQSHELQVLQATVLGPSNAATFPIQNKYQTPEYLRTLPHLRPRLPFNAALMRFRSELISSLTQFFSNRQFTQTHPPILTSSDCEGAGEVFHVSPAHTQPHPDGEKPKPFFRRPVYATVSAQLHLEALAQALGNVWTLSPTFRAEQSDTPRHLSEFYMLEAEMSFTDGLDSVMNLVEEMLRHVGANMASSKVVQELLMRTGDRKSDLATAEEVSQRWDGLAQESWPRITYTEAIRLLDASEINFTHKPTWGEDLHTEHEKYIATKVSKNKSPVFVTDYPRDIKAFYMKASESDPTASAAGVTVECFDLLVPDFCEIAGGSIREHRLENLLESMRIRGIDSAPASRDDPQQPPVSENNLDWYLDLRRWGCPPHGGFGLGFDRLICYLSGVQTIHDTSAFPRWYGRCDC
;
A
#
# COMPACT_ATOMS: atom_id res chain seq x y z
N MET A 1 32.30 -61.59 16.82
CA MET A 1 33.59 -60.85 16.83
C MET A 1 33.35 -59.49 16.22
N SER A 2 33.28 -58.51 17.10
CA SER A 2 33.10 -57.09 16.76
C SER A 2 34.33 -56.45 16.17
N THR A 3 34.15 -55.53 15.25
CA THR A 3 35.15 -54.49 15.03
C THR A 3 34.42 -53.18 14.76
N ALA A 4 34.42 -52.32 15.76
CA ALA A 4 33.93 -50.94 15.68
C ALA A 4 35.06 -50.07 15.11
N LEU A 5 34.80 -49.35 14.04
CA LEU A 5 35.68 -48.30 13.49
C LEU A 5 35.28 -46.96 14.07
N LEU A 6 36.14 -46.43 14.94
CA LEU A 6 36.11 -45.05 15.45
C LEU A 6 36.70 -44.10 14.40
N LEU A 7 35.86 -43.29 13.78
CA LEU A 7 36.30 -42.12 13.00
C LEU A 7 36.39 -40.90 13.97
N ARG A 8 37.62 -40.55 14.29
CA ARG A 8 37.94 -39.27 14.94
C ARG A 8 37.92 -38.16 13.87
N GLY A 9 36.88 -37.34 13.89
CA GLY A 9 36.86 -36.09 13.14
C GLY A 9 37.56 -34.97 13.91
N SER A 10 38.67 -34.49 13.39
CA SER A 10 39.36 -33.29 13.86
C SER A 10 38.57 -32.04 13.43
N SER A 11 37.92 -31.37 14.38
CA SER A 11 37.31 -30.05 14.15
C SER A 11 38.41 -28.98 14.15
N THR A 12 38.80 -28.54 12.97
CA THR A 12 39.63 -27.36 12.82
C THR A 12 38.81 -26.12 13.09
N ARG A 13 38.94 -25.53 14.28
CA ARG A 13 38.40 -24.21 14.60
C ARG A 13 39.19 -23.16 13.79
N ILE A 14 38.53 -22.61 12.78
CA ILE A 14 38.98 -21.38 12.14
C ILE A 14 38.56 -20.23 13.07
N ALA A 15 39.46 -19.87 13.97
CA ALA A 15 39.35 -18.64 14.74
C ALA A 15 39.83 -17.50 13.85
N SER A 16 38.90 -16.81 13.16
CA SER A 16 39.21 -15.54 12.53
C SER A 16 39.42 -14.50 13.61
N LYS A 17 40.66 -14.10 13.83
CA LYS A 17 41.01 -12.91 14.60
C LYS A 17 40.55 -11.69 13.78
N PHE A 18 39.32 -11.27 13.97
CA PHE A 18 38.94 -9.90 13.66
C PHE A 18 39.48 -9.00 14.76
N SER A 19 40.62 -8.37 14.47
CA SER A 19 41.11 -7.24 15.23
C SER A 19 40.07 -6.14 15.16
N THR A 20 39.39 -5.84 16.28
CA THR A 20 38.64 -4.62 16.48
C THR A 20 39.61 -3.46 16.62
N GLN A 21 40.25 -3.05 15.52
CA GLN A 21 40.75 -1.70 15.46
C GLN A 21 39.53 -0.79 15.51
N GLY A 22 39.44 -0.02 16.59
CA GLY A 22 38.45 1.03 16.75
C GLY A 22 38.52 1.97 15.56
N VAL A 23 37.61 1.78 14.61
CA VAL A 23 37.33 2.80 13.61
C VAL A 23 36.65 3.91 14.42
N SER A 24 37.46 4.88 14.89
CA SER A 24 36.94 6.20 15.23
C SER A 24 36.20 6.68 13.99
N ARG A 25 34.86 6.55 13.99
CA ARG A 25 34.00 7.27 13.07
C ARG A 25 34.22 8.75 13.37
N VAL A 26 35.18 9.35 12.71
CA VAL A 26 35.19 10.79 12.51
C VAL A 26 33.88 11.06 11.74
N PHE A 27 32.84 11.47 12.45
CA PHE A 27 31.73 12.15 11.85
C PHE A 27 32.28 13.47 11.29
N LEU A 28 32.86 13.41 10.10
CA LEU A 28 32.88 14.56 9.25
C LEU A 28 31.40 14.93 9.11
N SER A 29 30.98 16.03 9.73
CA SER A 29 29.66 16.61 9.51
C SER A 29 29.61 17.00 8.05
N THR A 30 29.23 16.07 7.20
CA THR A 30 29.03 16.37 5.78
C THR A 30 27.90 17.37 5.69
N ILE A 31 28.18 18.53 5.11
CA ILE A 31 27.18 19.58 4.85
C ILE A 31 26.03 18.89 4.09
N PRO A 32 24.78 19.03 4.57
CA PRO A 32 23.64 18.42 3.88
C PRO A 32 23.50 18.96 2.47
N THR A 33 23.12 18.08 1.54
CA THR A 33 22.96 18.43 0.11
C THR A 33 21.50 18.50 -0.33
N THR A 34 20.56 18.07 0.53
CA THR A 34 19.11 18.14 0.28
C THR A 34 18.49 19.37 0.94
N VAL A 35 17.40 19.85 0.38
CA VAL A 35 16.61 20.96 0.97
C VAL A 35 16.18 20.62 2.40
N SER A 36 15.63 19.43 2.63
CA SER A 36 15.22 19.00 3.97
C SER A 36 16.39 18.99 4.95
N GLY A 37 17.52 18.42 4.55
CA GLY A 37 18.72 18.36 5.39
C GLY A 37 19.25 19.76 5.75
N LEU A 38 19.25 20.70 4.81
CA LEU A 38 19.66 22.09 5.05
C LEU A 38 18.67 22.83 5.98
N LEU A 39 17.37 22.63 5.82
CA LEU A 39 16.37 23.22 6.71
C LEU A 39 16.49 22.73 8.16
N ASP A 40 16.97 21.50 8.37
CA ASP A 40 17.23 20.93 9.68
C ASP A 40 18.62 21.33 10.22
N PHE A 41 19.56 21.69 9.36
CA PHE A 41 20.90 22.14 9.70
C PHE A 41 20.90 23.63 10.06
N LYS A 42 21.03 23.93 11.36
CA LYS A 42 20.90 25.29 11.92
C LYS A 42 22.20 25.73 12.63
N PRO A 43 23.29 25.98 11.88
CA PRO A 43 24.54 26.43 12.48
C PRO A 43 24.40 27.86 13.02
N SER A 44 25.08 28.17 14.13
CA SER A 44 25.11 29.54 14.70
C SER A 44 25.90 30.51 13.86
N GLU A 45 26.87 30.02 13.08
CA GLU A 45 27.75 30.79 12.20
C GLU A 45 27.55 30.36 10.73
N PRO A 46 27.80 31.27 9.78
CA PRO A 46 27.71 30.94 8.36
C PRO A 46 28.64 29.79 7.95
N VAL A 47 28.11 28.84 7.18
CA VAL A 47 28.86 27.70 6.64
C VAL A 47 29.02 27.92 5.14
N SER A 48 30.28 27.98 4.68
CA SER A 48 30.65 28.19 3.27
C SER A 48 30.59 26.88 2.49
N ASP A 49 30.68 27.00 1.16
CA ASP A 49 30.76 25.89 0.20
C ASP A 49 29.55 24.93 0.20
N VAL A 50 28.40 25.45 0.64
CA VAL A 50 27.13 24.71 0.55
C VAL A 50 26.70 24.65 -0.92
N LYS A 51 26.35 23.42 -1.39
CA LYS A 51 25.78 23.18 -2.71
C LYS A 51 24.44 22.48 -2.57
N VAL A 52 23.43 22.99 -3.26
CA VAL A 52 22.09 22.39 -3.30
C VAL A 52 21.56 22.39 -4.73
N ASN A 53 20.92 21.28 -5.10
CA ASN A 53 20.21 21.16 -6.37
C ASN A 53 18.71 21.17 -6.11
N GLY A 54 17.95 21.70 -7.07
CA GLY A 54 16.49 21.67 -6.97
C GLY A 54 15.82 22.36 -8.14
N PHE A 55 14.51 22.48 -7.99
CA PHE A 55 13.66 23.21 -8.94
C PHE A 55 13.21 24.52 -8.33
N VAL A 56 13.30 25.59 -9.14
CA VAL A 56 12.81 26.91 -8.77
C VAL A 56 11.29 26.86 -8.60
N ARG A 57 10.81 27.17 -7.38
CA ARG A 57 9.37 27.23 -7.04
C ARG A 57 8.81 28.65 -7.16
N SER A 58 9.63 29.65 -6.90
CA SER A 58 9.26 31.07 -7.11
C SER A 58 10.50 31.93 -7.18
N VAL A 59 10.39 33.07 -7.88
CA VAL A 59 11.40 34.12 -7.93
C VAL A 59 10.72 35.44 -7.63
N ARG A 60 11.23 36.16 -6.62
CA ARG A 60 10.84 37.52 -6.30
C ARG A 60 12.02 38.44 -6.55
N SER A 61 11.92 39.27 -7.60
CA SER A 61 12.98 40.16 -8.02
C SER A 61 12.95 41.51 -7.26
N LEU A 62 14.11 41.91 -6.77
CA LEU A 62 14.39 43.27 -6.30
C LEU A 62 15.53 43.86 -7.14
N LYS A 63 15.79 45.17 -6.99
CA LYS A 63 16.75 45.90 -7.82
C LYS A 63 18.14 45.26 -7.91
N ASN A 64 18.69 44.79 -6.78
CA ASN A 64 20.07 44.27 -6.70
C ASN A 64 20.16 42.78 -6.32
N ARG A 65 19.05 42.12 -6.06
CA ARG A 65 19.02 40.72 -5.63
C ARG A 65 17.67 40.07 -5.91
N HIS A 66 17.67 38.76 -5.99
CA HIS A 66 16.46 37.93 -6.15
C HIS A 66 16.29 37.00 -4.97
N PHE A 67 15.07 36.83 -4.51
CA PHE A 67 14.69 35.82 -3.56
C PHE A 67 14.15 34.63 -4.34
N VAL A 68 14.83 33.49 -4.25
CA VAL A 68 14.50 32.28 -4.98
C VAL A 68 14.09 31.23 -3.98
N SER A 69 12.87 30.70 -4.11
CA SER A 69 12.43 29.55 -3.37
C SER A 69 12.78 28.27 -4.15
N LEU A 70 13.54 27.37 -3.54
CA LEU A 70 14.03 26.15 -4.16
C LEU A 70 13.42 24.92 -3.48
N GLY A 71 13.04 23.90 -4.24
CA GLY A 71 12.59 22.60 -3.71
C GLY A 71 13.15 21.46 -4.55
N ASP A 72 13.53 20.37 -3.86
CA ASP A 72 14.08 19.15 -4.45
C ASP A 72 13.19 17.92 -4.23
N GLY A 73 12.00 18.11 -3.65
CA GLY A 73 11.07 17.03 -3.27
C GLY A 73 11.32 16.45 -1.88
N SER A 74 12.44 16.76 -1.22
CA SER A 74 12.76 16.24 0.12
C SER A 74 12.00 16.94 1.26
N SER A 75 11.42 18.13 0.99
CA SER A 75 10.61 18.90 1.94
C SER A 75 9.43 19.58 1.24
N VAL A 76 8.33 19.75 1.98
CA VAL A 76 7.22 20.62 1.56
C VAL A 76 7.64 22.08 1.63
N GLU A 77 8.37 22.48 2.69
CA GLU A 77 8.92 23.80 2.82
C GLU A 77 10.07 24.02 1.82
N PRO A 78 10.06 25.13 1.08
CA PRO A 78 11.16 25.47 0.19
C PRO A 78 12.35 26.04 0.96
N LEU A 79 13.56 25.82 0.44
CA LEU A 79 14.73 26.56 0.85
C LEU A 79 14.70 27.96 0.24
N GLN A 80 14.96 28.98 1.04
CA GLN A 80 15.12 30.33 0.57
C GLN A 80 16.57 30.61 0.18
N ALA A 81 16.79 31.09 -1.03
CA ALA A 81 18.08 31.53 -1.52
C ALA A 81 18.06 33.03 -1.89
N ILE A 82 19.13 33.74 -1.54
CA ILE A 82 19.37 35.11 -1.93
C ILE A 82 20.40 35.12 -3.07
N VAL A 83 19.95 35.48 -4.26
CA VAL A 83 20.76 35.41 -5.48
C VAL A 83 21.10 36.83 -5.95
N PRO A 84 22.37 37.18 -6.17
CA PRO A 84 22.77 38.43 -6.79
C PRO A 84 22.14 38.60 -8.18
N ALA A 85 21.89 39.85 -8.59
CA ALA A 85 21.19 40.11 -9.85
C ALA A 85 21.94 39.60 -11.09
N ASP A 86 23.28 39.62 -11.07
CA ASP A 86 24.15 39.09 -12.11
C ASP A 86 24.19 37.56 -12.21
N GLN A 87 23.71 36.84 -11.17
CA GLN A 87 23.62 35.39 -11.11
C GLN A 87 22.19 34.87 -11.34
N ALA A 88 21.23 35.75 -11.62
CA ALA A 88 19.80 35.37 -11.67
C ALA A 88 19.30 35.05 -13.09
N GLU A 89 20.16 35.08 -14.10
CA GLU A 89 19.78 34.79 -15.48
C GLU A 89 19.28 33.32 -15.60
N GLY A 90 18.12 33.15 -16.24
CA GLY A 90 17.51 31.83 -16.46
C GLY A 90 16.86 31.18 -15.22
N LEU A 91 16.87 31.83 -14.06
CA LEU A 91 16.18 31.37 -12.87
C LEU A 91 14.67 31.61 -13.00
N THR A 92 14.00 30.74 -13.75
CA THR A 92 12.55 30.79 -13.99
C THR A 92 11.81 29.71 -13.25
N PHE A 93 10.50 29.88 -13.02
CA PHE A 93 9.66 28.86 -12.38
C PHE A 93 9.77 27.51 -13.11
N GLY A 94 10.07 26.47 -12.34
CA GLY A 94 10.23 25.11 -12.86
C GLY A 94 11.63 24.79 -13.39
N ALA A 95 12.56 25.73 -13.50
CA ALA A 95 13.94 25.48 -13.92
C ALA A 95 14.67 24.59 -12.89
N ALA A 96 15.45 23.63 -13.38
CA ALA A 96 16.37 22.84 -12.56
C ALA A 96 17.68 23.61 -12.40
N VAL A 97 18.12 23.81 -11.15
CA VAL A 97 19.29 24.66 -10.85
C VAL A 97 20.19 24.00 -9.80
N GLN A 98 21.47 24.36 -9.86
CA GLN A 98 22.42 24.18 -8.77
C GLN A 98 22.76 25.55 -8.20
N LEU A 99 22.59 25.72 -6.90
CA LEU A 99 22.99 26.92 -6.17
C LEU A 99 24.14 26.60 -5.24
N SER A 100 25.18 27.42 -5.23
CA SER A 100 26.29 27.29 -4.28
C SER A 100 26.56 28.61 -3.59
N GLY A 101 26.92 28.54 -2.30
CA GLY A 101 27.15 29.73 -1.50
C GLY A 101 27.34 29.43 -0.03
N SER A 102 26.94 30.40 0.82
CA SER A 102 27.02 30.29 2.27
C SER A 102 25.65 30.11 2.89
N TRP A 103 25.48 29.07 3.72
CA TRP A 103 24.28 28.83 4.54
C TRP A 103 24.40 29.59 5.84
N ALA A 104 23.55 30.56 6.07
CA ALA A 104 23.68 31.50 7.16
C ALA A 104 22.35 31.74 7.88
N PRO A 105 22.38 32.13 9.19
CA PRO A 105 21.19 32.59 9.90
C PRO A 105 20.51 33.72 9.14
N SER A 106 19.20 33.65 8.96
CA SER A 106 18.42 34.66 8.27
C SER A 106 18.07 35.81 9.21
N PRO A 107 18.21 37.06 8.78
CA PRO A 107 17.75 38.23 9.55
C PRO A 107 16.22 38.40 9.49
N ALA A 108 15.53 37.67 8.58
CA ALA A 108 14.10 37.82 8.35
C ALA A 108 13.28 36.93 9.31
N ARG A 109 12.09 37.45 9.71
CA ARG A 109 11.11 36.63 10.42
C ARG A 109 10.46 35.65 9.45
N GLY A 110 10.42 34.37 9.78
CA GLY A 110 9.71 33.33 9.01
C GLY A 110 10.59 32.21 8.49
N GLN A 111 11.90 32.36 8.50
CA GLN A 111 12.85 31.25 8.27
C GLN A 111 14.08 31.43 9.13
N SER A 112 14.66 30.32 9.59
CA SER A 112 15.83 30.36 10.48
C SER A 112 17.13 30.66 9.75
N HIS A 113 17.26 30.15 8.53
CA HIS A 113 18.47 30.26 7.69
C HIS A 113 18.11 30.52 6.23
N GLU A 114 19.09 31.01 5.49
CA GLU A 114 18.98 31.27 4.05
C GLU A 114 20.32 30.99 3.35
N LEU A 115 20.26 30.63 2.07
CA LEU A 115 21.43 30.40 1.24
C LEU A 115 21.83 31.75 0.59
N GLN A 116 22.96 32.32 0.98
CA GLN A 116 23.58 33.44 0.33
C GLN A 116 24.36 32.92 -0.89
N VAL A 117 23.78 33.05 -2.08
CA VAL A 117 24.31 32.46 -3.31
C VAL A 117 25.51 33.25 -3.83
N LEU A 118 26.59 32.52 -4.11
CA LEU A 118 27.76 33.04 -4.82
C LEU A 118 27.71 32.65 -6.29
N GLN A 119 27.21 31.48 -6.61
CA GLN A 119 27.08 30.98 -7.98
C GLN A 119 25.75 30.26 -8.18
N ALA A 120 25.05 30.61 -9.24
CA ALA A 120 23.87 29.90 -9.72
C ALA A 120 24.14 29.31 -11.11
N THR A 121 23.79 28.02 -11.27
CA THR A 121 23.93 27.31 -12.55
C THR A 121 22.59 26.72 -12.95
N VAL A 122 22.07 27.08 -14.10
CA VAL A 122 20.87 26.49 -14.69
C VAL A 122 21.27 25.17 -15.33
N LEU A 123 20.79 24.06 -14.76
CA LEU A 123 21.03 22.70 -15.25
C LEU A 123 20.01 22.29 -16.32
N GLY A 124 18.76 22.76 -16.17
CA GLY A 124 17.69 22.54 -17.11
C GLY A 124 16.75 23.75 -17.17
N PRO A 125 16.68 24.44 -18.29
CA PRO A 125 15.85 25.63 -18.41
C PRO A 125 14.36 25.26 -18.41
N SER A 126 13.50 26.15 -17.96
CA SER A 126 12.04 26.03 -18.01
C SER A 126 11.43 27.35 -18.51
N ASN A 127 10.47 27.23 -19.42
CA ASN A 127 9.66 28.37 -19.80
C ASN A 127 8.46 28.50 -18.85
N ALA A 128 8.54 29.48 -17.93
CA ALA A 128 7.50 29.67 -16.92
C ALA A 128 6.11 29.98 -17.52
N ALA A 129 6.06 30.59 -18.72
CA ALA A 129 4.79 30.92 -19.36
C ALA A 129 4.04 29.68 -19.93
N THR A 130 4.79 28.66 -20.35
CA THR A 130 4.22 27.45 -20.96
C THR A 130 4.24 26.25 -20.02
N PHE A 131 4.92 26.34 -18.87
CA PHE A 131 4.94 25.24 -17.90
C PHE A 131 3.51 24.97 -17.41
N PRO A 132 2.98 23.74 -17.56
CA PRO A 132 1.56 23.47 -17.34
C PRO A 132 1.14 23.61 -15.87
N ILE A 133 2.05 23.38 -14.94
CA ILE A 133 1.79 23.58 -13.50
C ILE A 133 2.19 25.01 -13.13
N GLN A 134 1.21 25.87 -13.01
CA GLN A 134 1.43 27.30 -12.67
C GLN A 134 1.41 27.51 -11.15
N ASN A 135 2.00 28.62 -10.68
CA ASN A 135 1.99 29.01 -9.27
C ASN A 135 0.61 29.57 -8.85
N LYS A 136 -0.43 28.78 -9.00
CA LYS A 136 -1.82 29.05 -8.61
C LYS A 136 -2.49 27.74 -8.25
N TYR A 137 -3.62 27.80 -7.54
CA TYR A 137 -4.42 26.60 -7.28
C TYR A 137 -4.80 25.91 -8.59
N GLN A 138 -4.64 24.59 -8.62
CA GLN A 138 -5.03 23.72 -9.70
C GLN A 138 -5.79 22.53 -9.11
N THR A 139 -6.90 22.17 -9.76
CA THR A 139 -7.74 21.08 -9.23
C THR A 139 -7.02 19.73 -9.33
N PRO A 140 -7.31 18.80 -8.43
CA PRO A 140 -6.78 17.44 -8.51
C PRO A 140 -7.08 16.75 -9.85
N GLU A 141 -8.28 16.98 -10.43
CA GLU A 141 -8.70 16.46 -11.72
C GLU A 141 -7.73 16.92 -12.84
N TYR A 142 -7.42 18.21 -12.88
CA TYR A 142 -6.44 18.74 -13.84
C TYR A 142 -5.06 18.13 -13.60
N LEU A 143 -4.61 18.05 -12.36
CA LEU A 143 -3.29 17.50 -12.04
C LEU A 143 -3.18 16.01 -12.41
N ARG A 144 -4.27 15.25 -12.36
CA ARG A 144 -4.31 13.86 -12.83
C ARG A 144 -4.11 13.74 -14.35
N THR A 145 -4.34 14.81 -15.11
CA THR A 145 -4.01 14.84 -16.56
C THR A 145 -2.50 15.02 -16.81
N LEU A 146 -1.73 15.31 -15.77
CA LEU A 146 -0.29 15.55 -15.82
C LEU A 146 0.46 14.59 -14.86
N PRO A 147 0.27 13.26 -14.95
CA PRO A 147 0.79 12.32 -13.96
C PRO A 147 2.32 12.37 -13.85
N HIS A 148 3.03 12.66 -14.94
CA HIS A 148 4.49 12.79 -15.00
C HIS A 148 5.04 14.10 -14.39
N LEU A 149 4.21 15.11 -14.18
CA LEU A 149 4.62 16.40 -13.59
C LEU A 149 4.07 16.62 -12.18
N ARG A 150 2.89 16.10 -11.87
CA ARG A 150 2.25 16.33 -10.57
C ARG A 150 3.11 15.92 -9.36
N PRO A 151 4.01 14.90 -9.42
CA PRO A 151 4.89 14.58 -8.31
C PRO A 151 5.87 15.71 -7.94
N ARG A 152 6.10 16.68 -8.82
CA ARG A 152 6.92 17.88 -8.54
C ARG A 152 6.23 18.87 -7.59
N LEU A 153 4.92 18.74 -7.37
CA LEU A 153 4.20 19.55 -6.37
C LEU A 153 4.59 19.11 -4.95
N PRO A 154 4.80 20.06 -4.02
CA PRO A 154 5.28 19.75 -2.67
C PRO A 154 4.44 18.71 -1.94
N PHE A 155 3.11 18.86 -1.97
CA PHE A 155 2.20 17.91 -1.34
C PHE A 155 2.27 16.49 -1.95
N ASN A 156 2.30 16.41 -3.29
CA ASN A 156 2.39 15.14 -3.98
C ASN A 156 3.74 14.45 -3.74
N ALA A 157 4.83 15.23 -3.69
CA ALA A 157 6.15 14.71 -3.30
C ALA A 157 6.14 14.17 -1.84
N ALA A 158 5.51 14.90 -0.91
CA ALA A 158 5.35 14.45 0.47
C ALA A 158 4.54 13.14 0.53
N LEU A 159 3.47 13.02 -0.24
CA LEU A 159 2.66 11.80 -0.30
C LEU A 159 3.46 10.60 -0.81
N MET A 160 4.35 10.79 -1.80
CA MET A 160 5.24 9.72 -2.26
C MET A 160 6.29 9.35 -1.21
N ARG A 161 6.83 10.31 -0.46
CA ARG A 161 7.73 10.04 0.68
C ARG A 161 6.99 9.31 1.81
N PHE A 162 5.78 9.73 2.12
CA PHE A 162 4.92 9.05 3.09
C PHE A 162 4.67 7.60 2.70
N ARG A 163 4.33 7.33 1.43
CA ARG A 163 4.20 5.97 0.88
C ARG A 163 5.47 5.14 1.12
N SER A 164 6.63 5.72 0.88
CA SER A 164 7.93 5.04 1.08
C SER A 164 8.21 4.75 2.57
N GLU A 165 7.96 5.70 3.47
CA GLU A 165 8.13 5.48 4.92
C GLU A 165 7.15 4.43 5.47
N LEU A 166 5.90 4.43 4.97
CA LEU A 166 4.91 3.43 5.34
C LEU A 166 5.35 2.02 4.93
N ILE A 167 5.88 1.85 3.71
CA ILE A 167 6.44 0.57 3.25
C ILE A 167 7.59 0.13 4.16
N SER A 168 8.49 1.05 4.53
CA SER A 168 9.61 0.76 5.42
C SER A 168 9.14 0.32 6.81
N SER A 169 8.14 1.00 7.38
CA SER A 169 7.55 0.64 8.69
C SER A 169 6.91 -0.74 8.67
N LEU A 170 6.13 -1.05 7.63
CA LEU A 170 5.50 -2.36 7.45
C LEU A 170 6.54 -3.47 7.25
N THR A 171 7.58 -3.22 6.45
CA THR A 171 8.68 -4.17 6.26
C THR A 171 9.39 -4.49 7.58
N GLN A 172 9.63 -3.46 8.40
CA GLN A 172 10.23 -3.64 9.73
C GLN A 172 9.33 -4.47 10.64
N PHE A 173 8.01 -4.20 10.66
CA PHE A 173 7.05 -4.96 11.44
C PHE A 173 7.10 -6.45 11.12
N PHE A 174 6.96 -6.80 9.85
CA PHE A 174 6.97 -8.21 9.41
C PHE A 174 8.33 -8.89 9.64
N SER A 175 9.44 -8.19 9.38
CA SER A 175 10.79 -8.69 9.63
C SER A 175 11.00 -8.99 11.12
N ASN A 176 10.59 -8.11 12.02
CA ASN A 176 10.71 -8.30 13.46
C ASN A 176 9.87 -9.48 13.99
N ARG A 177 8.81 -9.85 13.27
CA ARG A 177 7.96 -11.00 13.56
C ARG A 177 8.32 -12.27 12.80
N GLN A 178 9.47 -12.27 12.13
CA GLN A 178 9.99 -13.41 11.38
C GLN A 178 9.10 -13.87 10.22
N PHE A 179 8.32 -12.94 9.65
CA PHE A 179 7.64 -13.20 8.40
C PHE A 179 8.61 -13.12 7.23
N THR A 180 8.53 -14.07 6.33
CA THR A 180 9.31 -14.06 5.08
C THR A 180 8.59 -13.23 4.03
N GLN A 181 9.25 -12.17 3.51
CA GLN A 181 8.73 -11.46 2.34
C GLN A 181 8.88 -12.32 1.10
N THR A 182 7.80 -12.46 0.34
CA THR A 182 7.76 -13.26 -0.89
C THR A 182 7.28 -12.42 -2.07
N HIS A 183 7.54 -12.91 -3.27
CA HIS A 183 7.16 -12.25 -4.52
C HIS A 183 6.35 -13.20 -5.39
N PRO A 184 5.05 -13.40 -5.12
CA PRO A 184 4.17 -14.20 -5.94
C PRO A 184 4.09 -13.67 -7.38
N PRO A 185 3.81 -14.54 -8.36
CA PRO A 185 3.68 -14.10 -9.75
C PRO A 185 2.48 -13.17 -9.94
N ILE A 186 2.65 -12.15 -10.76
CA ILE A 186 1.57 -11.21 -11.15
C ILE A 186 0.67 -11.84 -12.23
N LEU A 187 1.25 -12.70 -13.08
CA LEU A 187 0.52 -13.44 -14.10
C LEU A 187 0.07 -14.79 -13.55
N THR A 188 -1.21 -15.05 -13.57
CA THR A 188 -1.81 -16.28 -13.04
C THR A 188 -2.75 -16.92 -14.06
N SER A 189 -2.90 -18.24 -13.99
CA SER A 189 -3.91 -18.97 -14.76
C SER A 189 -5.19 -19.23 -13.97
N SER A 190 -5.28 -18.72 -12.73
CA SER A 190 -6.41 -18.94 -11.83
C SER A 190 -7.02 -17.60 -11.43
N ASP A 191 -8.34 -17.49 -11.51
CA ASP A 191 -9.09 -16.41 -10.87
C ASP A 191 -9.42 -16.86 -9.44
N CYS A 192 -8.77 -16.27 -8.45
CA CYS A 192 -8.94 -16.67 -7.05
C CYS A 192 -10.24 -16.18 -6.41
N GLU A 193 -10.86 -15.13 -6.95
CA GLU A 193 -12.12 -14.60 -6.44
C GLU A 193 -13.34 -15.15 -7.21
N GLY A 194 -13.13 -15.65 -8.45
CA GLY A 194 -14.20 -16.19 -9.30
C GLY A 194 -15.20 -15.13 -9.77
N ALA A 195 -14.86 -13.85 -9.64
CA ALA A 195 -15.75 -12.74 -9.92
C ALA A 195 -15.79 -12.32 -11.39
N GLY A 196 -14.90 -12.87 -12.25
CA GLY A 196 -14.84 -12.56 -13.68
C GLY A 196 -14.28 -11.16 -14.01
N GLU A 197 -13.87 -10.38 -13.03
CA GLU A 197 -13.34 -9.02 -13.22
C GLU A 197 -11.82 -9.01 -13.40
N VAL A 198 -11.32 -9.87 -14.29
CA VAL A 198 -9.90 -10.06 -14.55
C VAL A 198 -9.46 -9.42 -15.86
N PHE A 199 -8.24 -8.86 -15.88
CA PHE A 199 -7.59 -8.49 -17.13
C PHE A 199 -6.95 -9.71 -17.77
N HIS A 200 -7.36 -10.04 -18.98
CA HIS A 200 -6.72 -11.09 -19.79
C HIS A 200 -5.40 -10.59 -20.38
N VAL A 201 -4.34 -11.37 -20.21
CA VAL A 201 -3.00 -11.03 -20.72
C VAL A 201 -2.70 -11.84 -21.97
N SER A 202 -2.41 -11.13 -23.06
CA SER A 202 -2.03 -11.72 -24.33
C SER A 202 -0.87 -10.94 -24.98
N PRO A 203 -0.02 -11.59 -25.80
CA PRO A 203 1.01 -10.87 -26.56
C PRO A 203 0.40 -9.84 -27.51
N ALA A 204 1.06 -8.68 -27.64
CA ALA A 204 0.60 -7.61 -28.54
C ALA A 204 0.58 -8.01 -30.02
N HIS A 205 1.43 -8.94 -30.42
CA HIS A 205 1.54 -9.46 -31.78
C HIS A 205 1.32 -10.97 -31.80
N THR A 206 0.09 -11.38 -31.94
CA THR A 206 -0.25 -12.75 -32.34
C THR A 206 -0.33 -12.77 -33.87
N GLN A 207 0.61 -13.46 -34.55
CA GLN A 207 0.52 -13.65 -35.98
C GLN A 207 -0.75 -14.46 -36.27
N PRO A 208 -1.55 -14.05 -37.28
CA PRO A 208 -2.68 -14.86 -37.73
C PRO A 208 -2.18 -16.25 -38.10
N HIS A 209 -2.86 -17.29 -37.64
CA HIS A 209 -2.54 -18.65 -38.07
C HIS A 209 -2.84 -18.78 -39.58
N PRO A 210 -1.96 -19.37 -40.39
CA PRO A 210 -2.18 -19.50 -41.86
C PRO A 210 -3.53 -20.12 -42.22
N ASP A 211 -4.08 -20.96 -41.38
CA ASP A 211 -5.32 -21.71 -41.59
C ASP A 211 -6.57 -21.04 -41.02
N GLY A 212 -6.49 -19.78 -40.53
CA GLY A 212 -7.62 -19.04 -39.95
C GLY A 212 -8.03 -19.52 -38.54
N GLU A 213 -7.28 -20.42 -37.92
CA GLU A 213 -7.50 -20.82 -36.53
C GLU A 213 -7.18 -19.67 -35.56
N LYS A 214 -7.91 -19.61 -34.45
CA LYS A 214 -7.60 -18.66 -33.37
C LYS A 214 -6.18 -18.90 -32.89
N PRO A 215 -5.36 -17.84 -32.70
CA PRO A 215 -3.98 -17.98 -32.20
C PRO A 215 -3.98 -18.73 -30.88
N LYS A 216 -3.11 -19.71 -30.75
CA LYS A 216 -2.94 -20.41 -29.45
C LYS A 216 -2.39 -19.45 -28.42
N PRO A 217 -2.92 -19.44 -27.17
CA PRO A 217 -2.38 -18.60 -26.11
C PRO A 217 -0.88 -18.82 -25.91
N PHE A 218 -0.13 -17.77 -25.61
CA PHE A 218 1.32 -17.84 -25.40
C PHE A 218 1.72 -18.92 -24.38
N PHE A 219 1.02 -18.96 -23.26
CA PHE A 219 1.24 -19.95 -22.19
C PHE A 219 0.45 -21.27 -22.42
N ARG A 220 -0.12 -21.48 -23.62
CA ARG A 220 -0.98 -22.63 -23.98
C ARG A 220 -2.27 -22.71 -23.15
N ARG A 221 -2.57 -21.71 -22.35
CA ARG A 221 -3.78 -21.52 -21.54
C ARG A 221 -4.08 -20.04 -21.37
N PRO A 222 -5.30 -19.65 -20.99
CA PRO A 222 -5.61 -18.28 -20.60
C PRO A 222 -4.76 -17.86 -19.39
N VAL A 223 -4.32 -16.60 -19.38
CA VAL A 223 -3.55 -16.00 -18.28
C VAL A 223 -4.11 -14.62 -18.02
N TYR A 224 -4.16 -14.29 -16.74
CA TYR A 224 -4.76 -13.08 -16.22
C TYR A 224 -3.74 -12.30 -15.38
N ALA A 225 -3.95 -10.99 -15.28
CA ALA A 225 -3.31 -10.20 -14.23
C ALA A 225 -4.02 -10.51 -12.89
N THR A 226 -3.24 -10.81 -11.86
CA THR A 226 -3.77 -11.31 -10.58
C THR A 226 -4.69 -10.32 -9.87
N VAL A 227 -5.78 -10.79 -9.29
CA VAL A 227 -6.67 -10.02 -8.41
C VAL A 227 -6.28 -10.12 -6.93
N SER A 228 -5.41 -11.08 -6.57
CA SER A 228 -4.83 -11.30 -5.25
C SER A 228 -3.70 -12.32 -5.33
N ALA A 229 -2.71 -12.20 -4.45
CA ALA A 229 -1.61 -13.17 -4.33
C ALA A 229 -1.96 -14.33 -3.38
N GLN A 230 -3.14 -14.34 -2.75
CA GLN A 230 -3.51 -15.23 -1.66
C GLN A 230 -3.22 -16.70 -1.94
N LEU A 231 -3.72 -17.27 -3.06
CA LEU A 231 -3.56 -18.70 -3.32
C LEU A 231 -2.08 -19.13 -3.40
N HIS A 232 -1.22 -18.25 -3.94
CA HIS A 232 0.22 -18.48 -3.99
C HIS A 232 0.86 -18.31 -2.61
N LEU A 233 0.37 -17.37 -1.78
CA LEU A 233 0.85 -17.20 -0.41
C LEU A 233 0.52 -18.39 0.46
N GLU A 234 -0.65 -19.02 0.29
CA GLU A 234 -1.00 -20.26 0.99
C GLU A 234 0.00 -21.38 0.68
N ALA A 235 0.40 -21.53 -0.59
CA ALA A 235 1.42 -22.50 -0.97
C ALA A 235 2.79 -22.18 -0.36
N LEU A 236 3.19 -20.90 -0.36
CA LEU A 236 4.45 -20.45 0.21
C LEU A 236 4.46 -20.56 1.75
N ALA A 237 3.33 -20.29 2.39
CA ALA A 237 3.18 -20.42 3.84
C ALA A 237 3.35 -21.87 4.32
N GLN A 238 2.91 -22.88 3.56
CA GLN A 238 3.14 -24.28 3.89
C GLN A 238 4.63 -24.67 3.86
N ALA A 239 5.45 -23.93 3.09
CA ALA A 239 6.89 -24.18 3.01
C ALA A 239 7.71 -23.31 3.97
N LEU A 240 7.27 -22.08 4.26
CA LEU A 240 8.05 -21.06 4.95
C LEU A 240 7.46 -20.63 6.30
N GLY A 241 6.26 -21.09 6.64
CA GLY A 241 5.53 -20.71 7.85
C GLY A 241 4.73 -19.42 7.63
N ASN A 242 5.24 -18.29 8.11
CA ASN A 242 4.57 -17.01 7.97
C ASN A 242 5.17 -16.21 6.81
N VAL A 243 4.32 -15.78 5.88
CA VAL A 243 4.76 -15.06 4.67
C VAL A 243 3.94 -13.79 4.47
N TRP A 244 4.52 -12.83 3.74
CA TRP A 244 3.82 -11.62 3.35
C TRP A 244 4.34 -11.11 1.99
N THR A 245 3.54 -10.26 1.36
CA THR A 245 3.90 -9.54 0.15
C THR A 245 3.27 -8.14 0.15
N LEU A 246 3.86 -7.24 -0.61
CA LEU A 246 3.24 -5.99 -1.05
C LEU A 246 3.40 -5.96 -2.56
N SER A 247 2.36 -6.31 -3.28
CA SER A 247 2.42 -6.53 -4.73
C SER A 247 1.33 -5.78 -5.49
N PRO A 248 1.56 -5.51 -6.79
CA PRO A 248 0.51 -5.00 -7.67
C PRO A 248 -0.63 -6.01 -7.78
N THR A 249 -1.84 -5.48 -7.78
CA THR A 249 -3.09 -6.22 -7.89
C THR A 249 -3.99 -5.52 -8.91
N PHE A 250 -4.75 -6.29 -9.69
CA PHE A 250 -5.48 -5.78 -10.84
C PHE A 250 -6.95 -6.21 -10.78
N ARG A 251 -7.87 -5.25 -10.93
CA ARG A 251 -9.32 -5.51 -11.02
C ARG A 251 -9.92 -4.75 -12.20
N ALA A 252 -10.60 -5.46 -13.07
CA ALA A 252 -11.23 -4.91 -14.29
C ALA A 252 -12.62 -4.30 -14.02
N GLU A 253 -12.83 -3.85 -12.79
CA GLU A 253 -14.08 -3.21 -12.36
C GLU A 253 -14.37 -1.96 -13.19
N GLN A 254 -15.57 -1.88 -13.79
CA GLN A 254 -16.01 -0.73 -14.56
C GLN A 254 -16.57 0.37 -13.63
N SER A 255 -15.73 0.85 -12.74
CA SER A 255 -16.10 1.83 -11.73
C SER A 255 -15.19 3.06 -11.77
N ASP A 256 -15.79 4.26 -11.88
CA ASP A 256 -15.09 5.56 -11.85
C ASP A 256 -15.37 6.30 -10.53
N THR A 257 -15.38 5.58 -9.41
CA THR A 257 -15.54 6.20 -8.09
C THR A 257 -14.20 6.54 -7.46
N PRO A 258 -14.14 7.48 -6.51
CA PRO A 258 -12.91 7.84 -5.80
C PRO A 258 -12.24 6.70 -5.01
N ARG A 259 -12.84 5.51 -5.00
CA ARG A 259 -12.45 4.36 -4.17
C ARG A 259 -11.97 3.16 -4.99
N HIS A 260 -11.97 3.25 -6.34
CA HIS A 260 -11.58 2.17 -7.23
C HIS A 260 -10.36 2.53 -8.06
N LEU A 261 -9.43 1.60 -8.14
CA LEU A 261 -8.30 1.59 -9.06
C LEU A 261 -8.29 0.24 -9.78
N SER A 262 -7.96 0.24 -11.06
CA SER A 262 -7.77 -0.99 -11.83
C SER A 262 -6.40 -1.65 -11.59
N GLU A 263 -5.42 -0.88 -11.15
CA GLU A 263 -4.11 -1.31 -10.68
C GLU A 263 -3.80 -0.60 -9.36
N PHE A 264 -3.58 -1.37 -8.31
CA PHE A 264 -3.28 -0.88 -6.97
C PHE A 264 -2.33 -1.83 -6.24
N TYR A 265 -1.84 -1.44 -5.08
CA TYR A 265 -1.00 -2.30 -4.25
C TYR A 265 -1.82 -2.93 -3.14
N MET A 266 -1.67 -4.24 -2.97
CA MET A 266 -2.24 -4.98 -1.86
C MET A 266 -1.12 -5.52 -0.97
N LEU A 267 -1.22 -5.27 0.33
CA LEU A 267 -0.41 -5.95 1.32
C LEU A 267 -1.18 -7.19 1.74
N GLU A 268 -0.56 -8.36 1.56
CA GLU A 268 -1.16 -9.64 1.88
C GLU A 268 -0.22 -10.44 2.77
N ALA A 269 -0.77 -11.13 3.76
CA ALA A 269 -0.01 -12.00 4.64
C ALA A 269 -0.78 -13.30 4.91
N GLU A 270 -0.04 -14.40 5.04
CA GLU A 270 -0.57 -15.73 5.33
C GLU A 270 0.23 -16.38 6.45
N MET A 271 -0.46 -16.97 7.42
CA MET A 271 0.09 -17.61 8.60
C MET A 271 -0.29 -19.07 8.62
N SER A 272 0.70 -19.95 8.74
CA SER A 272 0.48 -21.38 8.98
C SER A 272 0.36 -21.69 10.48
N PHE A 273 -0.35 -22.79 10.80
CA PHE A 273 -0.55 -23.26 12.18
C PHE A 273 -1.23 -22.21 13.08
N THR A 274 -2.22 -21.50 12.54
CA THR A 274 -2.98 -20.49 13.30
C THR A 274 -4.06 -21.13 14.16
N ASP A 275 -4.28 -20.58 15.36
CA ASP A 275 -5.29 -21.05 16.32
C ASP A 275 -6.72 -20.59 15.99
N GLY A 276 -6.89 -19.68 15.02
CA GLY A 276 -8.20 -19.19 14.60
C GLY A 276 -8.19 -17.72 14.14
N LEU A 277 -9.37 -17.19 13.88
CA LEU A 277 -9.58 -15.86 13.30
C LEU A 277 -8.97 -14.73 14.14
N ASP A 278 -9.03 -14.84 15.46
CA ASP A 278 -8.45 -13.85 16.37
C ASP A 278 -6.94 -13.66 16.16
N SER A 279 -6.21 -14.72 15.81
CA SER A 279 -4.77 -14.64 15.53
C SER A 279 -4.49 -13.75 14.32
N VAL A 280 -5.32 -13.84 13.28
CA VAL A 280 -5.19 -13.01 12.06
C VAL A 280 -5.59 -11.57 12.35
N MET A 281 -6.71 -11.35 13.04
CA MET A 281 -7.17 -10.00 13.44
C MET A 281 -6.15 -9.30 14.33
N ASN A 282 -5.57 -10.01 15.31
CA ASN A 282 -4.53 -9.48 16.18
C ASN A 282 -3.29 -9.05 15.39
N LEU A 283 -2.88 -9.84 14.38
CA LEU A 283 -1.75 -9.47 13.52
C LEU A 283 -2.02 -8.16 12.77
N VAL A 284 -3.22 -7.98 12.21
CA VAL A 284 -3.62 -6.73 11.52
C VAL A 284 -3.64 -5.55 12.49
N GLU A 285 -4.25 -5.73 13.66
CA GLU A 285 -4.31 -4.70 14.70
C GLU A 285 -2.91 -4.27 15.15
N GLU A 286 -2.03 -5.22 15.48
CA GLU A 286 -0.67 -4.94 15.88
C GLU A 286 0.18 -4.30 14.78
N MET A 287 -0.02 -4.70 13.52
CA MET A 287 0.64 -4.11 12.36
C MET A 287 0.28 -2.62 12.22
N LEU A 288 -1.00 -2.29 12.27
CA LEU A 288 -1.44 -0.90 12.10
C LEU A 288 -1.11 -0.04 13.33
N ARG A 289 -1.14 -0.62 14.54
CA ARG A 289 -0.65 0.06 15.77
C ARG A 289 0.85 0.33 15.70
N HIS A 290 1.64 -0.60 15.15
CA HIS A 290 3.07 -0.37 14.91
C HIS A 290 3.31 0.80 13.94
N VAL A 291 2.53 0.88 12.87
CA VAL A 291 2.55 2.04 11.96
C VAL A 291 2.21 3.33 12.72
N GLY A 292 1.15 3.32 13.52
CA GLY A 292 0.76 4.45 14.36
C GLY A 292 1.89 4.92 15.28
N ALA A 293 2.49 3.99 16.01
CA ALA A 293 3.57 4.29 16.97
C ALA A 293 4.84 4.83 16.29
N ASN A 294 5.20 4.32 15.12
CA ASN A 294 6.47 4.69 14.48
C ASN A 294 6.35 5.93 13.58
N MET A 295 5.18 6.20 13.02
CA MET A 295 5.04 7.22 11.98
C MET A 295 4.27 8.47 12.39
N ALA A 296 3.40 8.43 13.41
CA ALA A 296 2.54 9.57 13.77
C ALA A 296 3.34 10.87 14.03
N SER A 297 4.57 10.77 14.53
CA SER A 297 5.47 11.89 14.77
C SER A 297 6.51 12.11 13.66
N SER A 298 6.45 11.37 12.57
CA SER A 298 7.43 11.51 11.48
C SER A 298 7.31 12.87 10.79
N LYS A 299 8.43 13.36 10.25
CA LYS A 299 8.47 14.67 9.56
C LYS A 299 7.49 14.73 8.39
N VAL A 300 7.37 13.65 7.63
CA VAL A 300 6.48 13.62 6.46
C VAL A 300 5.01 13.65 6.86
N VAL A 301 4.62 13.00 7.96
CA VAL A 301 3.25 13.06 8.49
C VAL A 301 2.94 14.49 8.96
N GLN A 302 3.86 15.13 9.69
CA GLN A 302 3.70 16.53 10.09
C GLN A 302 3.58 17.47 8.88
N GLU A 303 4.37 17.27 7.83
CA GLU A 303 4.27 18.03 6.60
C GLU A 303 2.90 17.85 5.89
N LEU A 304 2.34 16.64 5.91
CA LEU A 304 1.01 16.37 5.36
C LEU A 304 -0.08 17.06 6.19
N LEU A 305 -0.02 16.97 7.52
CA LEU A 305 -0.96 17.61 8.44
C LEU A 305 -0.99 19.13 8.31
N MET A 306 0.18 19.78 8.15
CA MET A 306 0.27 21.22 7.95
C MET A 306 -0.46 21.69 6.68
N ARG A 307 -0.59 20.85 5.66
CA ARG A 307 -1.16 21.19 4.36
C ARG A 307 -2.64 20.84 4.20
N THR A 308 -3.19 19.99 5.06
CA THR A 308 -4.62 19.67 5.02
C THR A 308 -5.52 20.87 5.29
N GLY A 309 -5.05 21.87 6.05
CA GLY A 309 -5.78 23.11 6.33
C GLY A 309 -5.88 24.12 5.17
N ASP A 310 -5.01 24.05 4.18
CA ASP A 310 -4.94 25.03 3.08
C ASP A 310 -5.85 24.69 1.88
N ARG A 311 -6.38 23.46 1.80
CA ARG A 311 -7.21 22.97 0.69
C ARG A 311 -8.62 22.65 1.16
N LYS A 312 -9.51 23.59 0.96
CA LYS A 312 -10.86 23.61 1.56
C LYS A 312 -11.83 22.46 1.15
N SER A 313 -11.54 21.60 0.19
CA SER A 313 -12.50 20.59 -0.29
C SER A 313 -11.94 19.21 -0.64
N ASP A 314 -10.63 19.10 -0.84
CA ASP A 314 -10.05 17.89 -1.45
C ASP A 314 -9.29 17.01 -0.45
N LEU A 315 -9.17 17.45 0.81
CA LEU A 315 -8.47 16.76 1.89
C LEU A 315 -9.32 16.76 3.16
N ALA A 316 -9.15 15.72 3.97
CA ALA A 316 -9.66 15.72 5.34
C ALA A 316 -8.96 16.82 6.16
N THR A 317 -9.59 17.31 7.20
CA THR A 317 -8.98 18.29 8.10
C THR A 317 -7.82 17.67 8.88
N ALA A 318 -6.92 18.52 9.39
CA ALA A 318 -5.81 18.05 10.22
C ALA A 318 -6.31 17.34 11.49
N GLU A 319 -7.41 17.82 12.07
CA GLU A 319 -8.06 17.21 13.23
C GLU A 319 -8.61 15.81 12.92
N GLU A 320 -9.30 15.63 11.79
CA GLU A 320 -9.79 14.32 11.36
C GLU A 320 -8.66 13.34 11.13
N VAL A 321 -7.59 13.76 10.46
CA VAL A 321 -6.41 12.92 10.24
C VAL A 321 -5.71 12.58 11.56
N SER A 322 -5.56 13.55 12.48
CA SER A 322 -4.99 13.30 13.80
C SER A 322 -5.82 12.28 14.58
N GLN A 323 -7.15 12.40 14.55
CA GLN A 323 -8.04 11.43 15.20
C GLN A 323 -7.89 10.01 14.63
N ARG A 324 -7.63 9.87 13.31
CA ARG A 324 -7.37 8.56 12.69
C ARG A 324 -6.07 7.95 13.21
N TRP A 325 -4.99 8.75 13.33
CA TRP A 325 -3.74 8.31 13.94
C TRP A 325 -3.90 7.91 15.41
N ASP A 326 -4.64 8.71 16.19
CA ASP A 326 -4.95 8.40 17.58
C ASP A 326 -5.81 7.13 17.71
N GLY A 327 -6.71 6.91 16.75
CA GLY A 327 -7.53 5.71 16.67
C GLY A 327 -6.73 4.42 16.49
N LEU A 328 -5.62 4.48 15.73
CA LEU A 328 -4.71 3.33 15.60
C LEU A 328 -3.99 3.00 16.91
N ALA A 329 -3.77 3.98 17.79
CA ALA A 329 -3.07 3.78 19.06
C ALA A 329 -3.95 3.16 20.17
N GLN A 330 -5.27 3.01 19.96
CA GLN A 330 -6.18 2.40 20.96
C GLN A 330 -5.75 0.96 21.29
N GLU A 331 -5.87 0.57 22.57
CA GLU A 331 -5.37 -0.73 23.05
C GLU A 331 -6.11 -1.93 22.46
N SER A 332 -7.41 -1.79 22.16
CA SER A 332 -8.20 -2.83 21.53
C SER A 332 -9.27 -2.22 20.63
N TRP A 333 -9.45 -2.82 19.46
CA TRP A 333 -10.48 -2.39 18.53
C TRP A 333 -11.75 -3.23 18.69
N PRO A 334 -12.94 -2.61 18.57
CA PRO A 334 -14.20 -3.33 18.65
C PRO A 334 -14.28 -4.44 17.61
N ARG A 335 -14.88 -5.57 18.00
CA ARG A 335 -15.22 -6.71 17.15
C ARG A 335 -16.71 -6.98 17.29
N ILE A 336 -17.43 -7.03 16.19
CA ILE A 336 -18.85 -7.40 16.13
C ILE A 336 -19.07 -8.41 15.02
N THR A 337 -20.07 -9.27 15.17
CA THR A 337 -20.44 -10.16 14.10
C THR A 337 -21.27 -9.44 13.03
N TYR A 338 -21.28 -9.97 11.81
CA TYR A 338 -22.15 -9.48 10.73
C TYR A 338 -23.62 -9.49 11.16
N THR A 339 -24.07 -10.51 11.88
CA THR A 339 -25.43 -10.61 12.40
C THR A 339 -25.75 -9.47 13.39
N GLU A 340 -24.80 -9.12 14.27
CA GLU A 340 -24.94 -7.96 15.17
C GLU A 340 -24.93 -6.66 14.40
N ALA A 341 -24.10 -6.54 13.36
CA ALA A 341 -24.06 -5.37 12.49
C ALA A 341 -25.40 -5.15 11.78
N ILE A 342 -26.02 -6.19 11.22
CA ILE A 342 -27.36 -6.10 10.62
C ILE A 342 -28.40 -5.67 11.65
N ARG A 343 -28.39 -6.24 12.86
CA ARG A 343 -29.33 -5.81 13.94
C ARG A 343 -29.13 -4.33 14.32
N LEU A 344 -27.88 -3.87 14.34
CA LEU A 344 -27.54 -2.47 14.62
C LEU A 344 -28.06 -1.52 13.54
N LEU A 345 -27.98 -1.94 12.27
CA LEU A 345 -28.51 -1.19 11.13
C LEU A 345 -30.03 -1.14 11.14
N ASP A 346 -30.70 -2.27 11.38
CA ASP A 346 -32.17 -2.35 11.46
C ASP A 346 -32.74 -1.53 12.62
N ALA A 347 -32.02 -1.46 13.74
CA ALA A 347 -32.43 -0.65 14.90
C ALA A 347 -32.12 0.86 14.74
N SER A 348 -31.50 1.27 13.63
CA SER A 348 -31.17 2.68 13.40
C SER A 348 -32.39 3.46 12.92
N GLU A 349 -32.42 4.76 13.25
CA GLU A 349 -33.43 5.69 12.73
C GLU A 349 -33.09 6.23 11.32
N ILE A 350 -31.97 5.76 10.74
CA ILE A 350 -31.46 6.21 9.42
C ILE A 350 -32.25 5.49 8.33
N ASN A 351 -32.74 6.24 7.38
CA ASN A 351 -33.32 5.68 6.16
C ASN A 351 -32.22 5.45 5.13
N PHE A 352 -31.64 4.25 5.12
CA PHE A 352 -30.63 3.85 4.17
C PHE A 352 -31.20 3.77 2.75
N THR A 353 -30.38 4.08 1.76
CA THR A 353 -30.75 3.92 0.34
C THR A 353 -30.97 2.44 -0.02
N HIS A 354 -30.11 1.57 0.54
CA HIS A 354 -30.23 0.13 0.43
C HIS A 354 -30.67 -0.44 1.79
N LYS A 355 -31.75 -1.19 1.79
CA LYS A 355 -32.24 -1.80 3.03
C LYS A 355 -31.24 -2.86 3.51
N PRO A 356 -30.75 -2.79 4.76
CA PRO A 356 -29.91 -3.87 5.29
C PRO A 356 -30.69 -5.18 5.32
N THR A 357 -30.14 -6.23 4.73
CA THR A 357 -30.77 -7.55 4.69
C THR A 357 -29.73 -8.61 5.03
N TRP A 358 -30.06 -9.50 5.95
CA TRP A 358 -29.14 -10.59 6.28
C TRP A 358 -28.93 -11.51 5.06
N GLY A 359 -27.69 -11.81 4.73
CA GLY A 359 -27.32 -12.60 3.56
C GLY A 359 -26.90 -11.76 2.34
N GLU A 360 -26.98 -10.44 2.41
CA GLU A 360 -26.53 -9.50 1.37
C GLU A 360 -25.26 -8.76 1.80
N ASP A 361 -24.51 -8.25 0.83
CA ASP A 361 -23.31 -7.45 1.12
C ASP A 361 -23.63 -6.14 1.84
N LEU A 362 -22.73 -5.73 2.73
CA LEU A 362 -22.81 -4.42 3.36
C LEU A 362 -22.45 -3.33 2.35
N HIS A 363 -23.41 -2.46 2.04
CA HIS A 363 -23.14 -1.28 1.21
C HIS A 363 -22.30 -0.24 1.96
N THR A 364 -21.64 0.64 1.21
CA THR A 364 -20.80 1.72 1.76
C THR A 364 -21.47 2.54 2.87
N GLU A 365 -22.78 2.81 2.76
CA GLU A 365 -23.54 3.55 3.78
C GLU A 365 -23.68 2.75 5.08
N HIS A 366 -23.82 1.41 4.98
CA HIS A 366 -23.86 0.50 6.13
C HIS A 366 -22.51 0.46 6.84
N GLU A 367 -21.42 0.25 6.09
CA GLU A 367 -20.07 0.21 6.64
C GLU A 367 -19.68 1.51 7.36
N LYS A 368 -20.01 2.67 6.77
CA LYS A 368 -19.80 3.98 7.41
C LYS A 368 -20.54 4.10 8.72
N TYR A 369 -21.82 3.69 8.73
CA TYR A 369 -22.63 3.74 9.94
C TYR A 369 -22.05 2.84 11.03
N ILE A 370 -21.69 1.59 10.69
CA ILE A 370 -21.11 0.62 11.62
C ILE A 370 -19.80 1.17 12.19
N ALA A 371 -18.85 1.58 11.31
CA ALA A 371 -17.58 2.14 11.73
C ALA A 371 -17.75 3.32 12.68
N THR A 372 -18.66 4.25 12.37
CA THR A 372 -18.94 5.42 13.18
C THR A 372 -19.61 5.07 14.53
N LYS A 373 -20.64 4.21 14.47
CA LYS A 373 -21.48 3.91 15.65
C LYS A 373 -20.77 3.05 16.67
N VAL A 374 -20.05 2.01 16.21
CA VAL A 374 -19.40 1.04 17.08
C VAL A 374 -18.14 1.61 17.71
N SER A 375 -17.28 2.26 16.94
CA SER A 375 -16.04 2.86 17.45
C SER A 375 -16.21 4.27 18.00
N LYS A 376 -17.34 4.92 17.75
CA LYS A 376 -17.56 6.35 18.04
C LYS A 376 -16.51 7.23 17.34
N ASN A 377 -16.13 6.88 16.11
CA ASN A 377 -15.08 7.51 15.29
C ASN A 377 -13.68 7.47 15.91
N LYS A 378 -13.39 6.54 16.84
CA LYS A 378 -12.12 6.54 17.55
C LYS A 378 -11.12 5.49 17.08
N SER A 379 -11.58 4.37 16.52
CA SER A 379 -10.73 3.26 16.09
C SER A 379 -11.31 2.54 14.88
N PRO A 380 -10.52 1.70 14.19
CA PRO A 380 -11.07 0.69 13.30
C PRO A 380 -12.02 -0.27 14.02
N VAL A 381 -12.87 -0.97 13.25
CA VAL A 381 -13.84 -1.96 13.75
C VAL A 381 -13.74 -3.21 12.91
N PHE A 382 -13.61 -4.36 13.54
CA PHE A 382 -13.74 -5.65 12.86
C PHE A 382 -15.21 -6.07 12.81
N VAL A 383 -15.69 -6.42 11.62
CA VAL A 383 -16.95 -7.13 11.42
C VAL A 383 -16.61 -8.56 11.02
N THR A 384 -17.14 -9.56 11.75
CA THR A 384 -16.77 -10.96 11.59
C THR A 384 -17.95 -11.82 11.17
N ASP A 385 -17.70 -13.07 10.81
CA ASP A 385 -18.71 -14.11 10.61
C ASP A 385 -19.79 -13.74 9.58
N TYR A 386 -19.34 -13.36 8.39
CA TYR A 386 -20.22 -13.08 7.26
C TYR A 386 -20.92 -14.35 6.75
N PRO A 387 -22.10 -14.21 6.13
CA PRO A 387 -22.77 -15.31 5.47
C PRO A 387 -21.87 -15.98 4.43
N ARG A 388 -21.84 -17.32 4.46
CA ARG A 388 -20.99 -18.11 3.54
C ARG A 388 -21.26 -17.80 2.07
N ASP A 389 -22.52 -17.56 1.72
CA ASP A 389 -22.94 -17.48 0.31
C ASP A 389 -22.46 -16.20 -0.40
N ILE A 390 -22.09 -15.15 0.36
CA ILE A 390 -21.53 -13.90 -0.16
C ILE A 390 -20.00 -13.79 -0.04
N LYS A 391 -19.33 -14.80 0.54
CA LYS A 391 -17.86 -14.80 0.71
C LYS A 391 -17.21 -15.90 -0.14
N ALA A 392 -15.91 -15.86 -0.32
CA ALA A 392 -15.17 -16.75 -1.22
C ALA A 392 -15.20 -18.24 -0.80
N PHE A 393 -15.03 -19.14 -1.77
CA PHE A 393 -15.17 -20.60 -1.59
C PHE A 393 -14.15 -21.20 -0.64
N TYR A 394 -12.99 -20.60 -0.51
CA TYR A 394 -11.87 -21.10 0.30
C TYR A 394 -11.99 -20.78 1.79
N MET A 395 -12.98 -20.01 2.21
CA MET A 395 -13.13 -19.61 3.61
C MET A 395 -13.74 -20.76 4.43
N LYS A 396 -13.17 -21.01 5.62
CA LYS A 396 -13.64 -22.03 6.53
C LYS A 396 -15.01 -21.66 7.09
N ALA A 397 -15.96 -22.60 7.06
CA ALA A 397 -17.26 -22.42 7.72
C ALA A 397 -17.07 -22.27 9.23
N SER A 398 -17.76 -21.29 9.83
CA SER A 398 -17.78 -21.13 11.29
C SER A 398 -18.40 -22.36 11.94
N GLU A 399 -17.81 -22.81 13.05
CA GLU A 399 -18.43 -23.88 13.84
C GLU A 399 -19.74 -23.34 14.40
N SER A 400 -20.84 -23.96 14.03
CA SER A 400 -22.18 -23.44 14.27
C SER A 400 -22.44 -23.22 15.77
N ASP A 401 -22.62 -21.95 16.16
CA ASP A 401 -23.38 -21.62 17.36
C ASP A 401 -24.82 -22.14 17.15
N PRO A 402 -25.31 -23.04 17.98
CA PRO A 402 -26.70 -23.56 17.86
C PRO A 402 -27.76 -22.44 17.86
N THR A 403 -27.44 -21.25 18.36
CA THR A 403 -28.32 -20.09 18.39
C THR A 403 -28.25 -19.22 17.14
N ALA A 404 -27.16 -19.30 16.37
CA ALA A 404 -26.98 -18.60 15.09
C ALA A 404 -27.57 -19.36 13.90
N SER A 405 -27.86 -20.67 14.06
CA SER A 405 -28.29 -21.57 12.97
C SER A 405 -29.62 -21.19 12.31
N ALA A 406 -30.41 -20.31 12.93
CA ALA A 406 -31.68 -19.85 12.36
C ALA A 406 -31.48 -18.84 11.21
N ALA A 407 -30.35 -18.14 11.14
CA ALA A 407 -30.08 -17.14 10.13
C ALA A 407 -29.32 -17.68 8.88
N GLY A 408 -28.51 -18.71 9.04
CA GLY A 408 -27.72 -19.31 7.95
C GLY A 408 -26.28 -19.64 8.37
N VAL A 409 -25.53 -20.29 7.45
CA VAL A 409 -24.13 -20.67 7.67
C VAL A 409 -23.24 -19.45 7.45
N THR A 410 -22.34 -19.19 8.40
CA THR A 410 -21.31 -18.14 8.30
C THR A 410 -19.93 -18.74 8.07
N VAL A 411 -18.94 -17.90 7.79
CA VAL A 411 -17.53 -18.27 7.62
C VAL A 411 -16.64 -17.49 8.57
N GLU A 412 -15.54 -18.10 9.00
CA GLU A 412 -14.51 -17.49 9.86
C GLU A 412 -13.73 -16.44 9.07
N CYS A 413 -14.31 -15.27 8.90
CA CYS A 413 -13.73 -14.14 8.19
C CYS A 413 -13.97 -12.81 8.91
N PHE A 414 -13.25 -11.79 8.49
CA PHE A 414 -13.49 -10.41 8.93
C PHE A 414 -13.28 -9.42 7.79
N ASP A 415 -13.98 -8.29 7.90
CA ASP A 415 -13.64 -7.06 7.21
C ASP A 415 -13.27 -6.01 8.27
N LEU A 416 -12.17 -5.27 8.05
CA LEU A 416 -11.74 -4.18 8.91
C LEU A 416 -12.25 -2.87 8.36
N LEU A 417 -13.18 -2.27 9.07
CA LEU A 417 -13.82 -1.00 8.70
C LEU A 417 -13.15 0.17 9.41
N VAL A 418 -12.90 1.24 8.68
CA VAL A 418 -12.46 2.52 9.25
C VAL A 418 -13.46 3.62 8.90
N PRO A 419 -13.58 4.66 9.75
CA PRO A 419 -14.40 5.83 9.44
C PRO A 419 -14.02 6.41 8.06
N ASP A 420 -15.01 6.84 7.29
CA ASP A 420 -14.94 7.46 5.96
C ASP A 420 -14.49 6.54 4.81
N PHE A 421 -13.54 5.63 5.03
CA PHE A 421 -12.97 4.76 3.99
C PHE A 421 -13.56 3.35 3.97
N CYS A 422 -14.39 3.00 4.97
CA CYS A 422 -15.06 1.70 5.06
C CYS A 422 -14.05 0.54 5.15
N GLU A 423 -14.23 -0.53 4.39
CA GLU A 423 -13.29 -1.64 4.36
C GLU A 423 -11.90 -1.22 3.86
N ILE A 424 -10.87 -1.46 4.67
CA ILE A 424 -9.46 -1.31 4.29
C ILE A 424 -8.71 -2.65 4.26
N ALA A 425 -9.20 -3.67 4.96
CA ALA A 425 -8.62 -5.00 4.96
C ALA A 425 -9.71 -6.06 5.14
N GLY A 426 -9.54 -7.19 4.48
CA GLY A 426 -10.35 -8.39 4.66
C GLY A 426 -9.46 -9.60 4.91
N GLY A 427 -9.94 -10.55 5.73
CA GLY A 427 -9.17 -11.75 6.02
C GLY A 427 -10.04 -12.92 6.46
N SER A 428 -9.48 -14.12 6.48
CA SER A 428 -10.20 -15.32 6.91
C SER A 428 -9.28 -16.43 7.35
N ILE A 429 -9.86 -17.40 8.05
CA ILE A 429 -9.31 -18.75 8.17
C ILE A 429 -9.64 -19.50 6.88
N ARG A 430 -8.65 -20.21 6.34
CA ARG A 430 -8.81 -20.98 5.11
C ARG A 430 -9.32 -22.39 5.42
N GLU A 431 -10.18 -22.92 4.55
CA GLU A 431 -10.57 -24.31 4.67
C GLU A 431 -9.38 -25.21 4.29
N HIS A 432 -8.84 -25.89 5.28
CA HIS A 432 -7.68 -26.76 5.13
C HIS A 432 -8.04 -28.23 4.92
N ARG A 433 -9.31 -28.61 5.12
CA ARG A 433 -9.84 -29.97 4.92
C ARG A 433 -10.31 -30.12 3.48
N LEU A 434 -9.73 -31.09 2.77
CA LEU A 434 -10.01 -31.29 1.35
C LEU A 434 -11.50 -31.49 1.04
N GLU A 435 -12.18 -32.34 1.82
CA GLU A 435 -13.58 -32.67 1.58
C GLU A 435 -14.50 -31.47 1.72
N ASN A 436 -14.26 -30.63 2.72
CA ASN A 436 -15.03 -29.40 2.95
C ASN A 436 -14.78 -28.36 1.86
N LEU A 437 -13.52 -28.23 1.40
CA LEU A 437 -13.17 -27.34 0.31
C LEU A 437 -13.86 -27.77 -1.01
N LEU A 438 -13.83 -29.07 -1.33
CA LEU A 438 -14.52 -29.63 -2.50
C LEU A 438 -16.03 -29.38 -2.45
N GLU A 439 -16.65 -29.56 -1.28
CA GLU A 439 -18.07 -29.26 -1.11
C GLU A 439 -18.37 -27.77 -1.28
N SER A 440 -17.53 -26.89 -0.74
CA SER A 440 -17.66 -25.43 -0.93
C SER A 440 -17.54 -25.02 -2.39
N MET A 441 -16.61 -25.62 -3.14
CA MET A 441 -16.45 -25.42 -4.58
C MET A 441 -17.68 -25.92 -5.35
N ARG A 442 -18.18 -27.12 -5.02
CA ARG A 442 -19.38 -27.71 -5.65
C ARG A 442 -20.62 -26.83 -5.47
N ILE A 443 -20.85 -26.29 -4.29
CA ILE A 443 -21.98 -25.40 -3.99
C ILE A 443 -21.94 -24.17 -4.89
N ARG A 444 -20.73 -23.69 -5.25
CA ARG A 444 -20.53 -22.48 -6.07
C ARG A 444 -20.39 -22.76 -7.57
N GLY A 445 -20.58 -24.02 -8.00
CA GLY A 445 -20.43 -24.40 -9.39
C GLY A 445 -18.99 -24.28 -9.92
N ILE A 446 -17.99 -24.31 -9.02
CA ILE A 446 -16.59 -24.34 -9.42
C ILE A 446 -16.23 -25.80 -9.69
N ASP A 447 -16.12 -26.17 -10.96
CA ASP A 447 -15.77 -27.52 -11.38
C ASP A 447 -14.36 -27.90 -10.94
N SER A 448 -14.28 -28.92 -10.12
CA SER A 448 -13.05 -29.63 -9.78
C SER A 448 -12.95 -30.96 -10.53
N ALA A 449 -13.28 -30.99 -11.82
CA ALA A 449 -13.19 -32.22 -12.59
C ALA A 449 -11.75 -32.76 -12.48
N PRO A 450 -11.55 -34.02 -12.02
CA PRO A 450 -10.23 -34.60 -12.00
C PRO A 450 -9.71 -34.61 -13.42
N ALA A 451 -8.59 -33.94 -13.65
CA ALA A 451 -7.86 -34.09 -14.90
C ALA A 451 -7.62 -35.58 -15.12
N SER A 452 -8.13 -36.13 -16.21
CA SER A 452 -7.74 -37.48 -16.60
C SER A 452 -6.22 -37.46 -16.81
N ARG A 453 -5.48 -38.15 -15.97
CA ARG A 453 -4.02 -38.24 -16.04
C ARG A 453 -3.56 -39.19 -17.17
N ASP A 454 -4.30 -39.23 -18.28
CA ASP A 454 -3.97 -40.14 -19.38
C ASP A 454 -2.76 -39.67 -20.19
N ASP A 455 -2.34 -38.42 -20.04
CA ASP A 455 -1.09 -37.91 -20.61
C ASP A 455 -0.37 -36.98 -19.60
N PRO A 456 0.74 -37.43 -18.98
CA PRO A 456 1.54 -36.59 -18.08
C PRO A 456 2.18 -35.35 -18.72
N GLN A 457 2.18 -35.24 -20.05
CA GLN A 457 2.77 -34.12 -20.79
C GLN A 457 1.73 -33.06 -21.22
N GLN A 458 0.45 -33.34 -21.07
CA GLN A 458 -0.59 -32.34 -21.30
C GLN A 458 -1.09 -31.78 -19.96
N PRO A 459 -1.02 -30.46 -19.75
CA PRO A 459 -1.61 -29.86 -18.55
C PRO A 459 -3.13 -30.05 -18.59
N PRO A 460 -3.76 -30.35 -17.44
CA PRO A 460 -5.21 -30.49 -17.34
C PRO A 460 -5.91 -29.22 -17.82
N VAL A 461 -6.94 -29.41 -18.63
CA VAL A 461 -7.76 -28.32 -19.20
C VAL A 461 -9.05 -28.19 -18.37
N SER A 462 -8.95 -27.81 -17.10
CA SER A 462 -10.11 -27.21 -16.43
C SER A 462 -10.01 -25.68 -16.61
N GLU A 463 -11.09 -25.01 -16.92
CA GLU A 463 -11.09 -23.55 -17.11
C GLU A 463 -10.58 -22.80 -15.87
N ASN A 464 -10.74 -23.36 -14.68
CA ASN A 464 -10.35 -22.74 -13.40
C ASN A 464 -9.03 -23.23 -12.81
N ASN A 465 -8.37 -24.25 -13.37
CA ASN A 465 -7.04 -24.77 -12.98
C ASN A 465 -6.67 -24.67 -11.48
N LEU A 466 -7.57 -25.15 -10.59
CA LEU A 466 -7.35 -25.14 -9.14
C LEU A 466 -6.83 -26.48 -8.59
N ASP A 467 -6.46 -27.46 -9.46
CA ASP A 467 -5.97 -28.77 -9.01
C ASP A 467 -4.72 -28.65 -8.13
N TRP A 468 -3.80 -27.77 -8.47
CA TRP A 468 -2.61 -27.48 -7.67
C TRP A 468 -2.98 -26.92 -6.27
N TYR A 469 -4.05 -26.15 -6.17
CA TYR A 469 -4.55 -25.60 -4.92
C TYR A 469 -5.21 -26.68 -4.05
N LEU A 470 -5.93 -27.63 -4.67
CA LEU A 470 -6.45 -28.82 -4.00
C LEU A 470 -5.32 -29.76 -3.53
N ASP A 471 -4.23 -29.85 -4.29
CA ASP A 471 -3.05 -30.62 -3.89
C ASP A 471 -2.46 -30.15 -2.57
N LEU A 472 -2.50 -28.85 -2.28
CA LEU A 472 -2.08 -28.33 -0.97
C LEU A 472 -2.84 -29.01 0.18
N ARG A 473 -4.13 -29.31 0.00
CA ARG A 473 -4.97 -29.97 1.03
C ARG A 473 -4.74 -31.47 1.11
N ARG A 474 -4.26 -32.09 0.03
CA ARG A 474 -3.97 -33.53 -0.01
C ARG A 474 -2.71 -33.91 0.76
N TRP A 475 -1.76 -32.97 0.90
CA TRP A 475 -0.41 -33.28 1.35
C TRP A 475 -0.02 -32.57 2.66
N GLY A 476 -0.89 -32.66 3.66
CA GLY A 476 -0.58 -32.20 5.02
C GLY A 476 -0.81 -30.70 5.23
N CYS A 477 -1.94 -30.21 4.80
CA CYS A 477 -2.33 -28.82 4.99
C CYS A 477 -2.60 -28.50 6.46
N PRO A 478 -1.86 -27.59 7.11
CA PRO A 478 -2.16 -27.15 8.47
C PRO A 478 -3.35 -26.19 8.48
N PRO A 479 -4.01 -25.95 9.62
CA PRO A 479 -4.84 -24.77 9.81
C PRO A 479 -4.04 -23.53 9.49
N HIS A 480 -4.56 -22.64 8.65
CA HIS A 480 -3.90 -21.43 8.22
C HIS A 480 -4.92 -20.33 7.93
N GLY A 481 -4.45 -19.11 7.92
CA GLY A 481 -5.28 -17.95 7.66
C GLY A 481 -4.45 -16.71 7.32
N GLY A 482 -5.10 -15.75 6.73
CA GLY A 482 -4.42 -14.55 6.29
C GLY A 482 -5.37 -13.43 5.95
N PHE A 483 -4.80 -12.33 5.48
CA PHE A 483 -5.56 -11.14 5.14
C PHE A 483 -4.95 -10.42 3.94
N GLY A 484 -5.79 -9.63 3.27
CA GLY A 484 -5.39 -8.62 2.29
C GLY A 484 -5.74 -7.22 2.80
N LEU A 485 -4.84 -6.26 2.64
CA LEU A 485 -5.06 -4.86 2.97
C LEU A 485 -4.80 -4.00 1.75
N GLY A 486 -5.81 -3.18 1.39
CA GLY A 486 -5.70 -2.20 0.32
C GLY A 486 -4.74 -1.07 0.70
N PHE A 487 -3.50 -1.15 0.23
CA PHE A 487 -2.43 -0.23 0.63
C PHE A 487 -2.74 1.23 0.25
N ASP A 488 -3.34 1.44 -0.90
CA ASP A 488 -3.75 2.78 -1.34
C ASP A 488 -4.91 3.35 -0.50
N ARG A 489 -5.85 2.51 -0.04
CA ARG A 489 -6.88 2.91 0.93
C ARG A 489 -6.28 3.30 2.28
N LEU A 490 -5.29 2.55 2.76
CA LEU A 490 -4.55 2.90 3.99
C LEU A 490 -3.84 4.25 3.87
N ILE A 491 -3.20 4.53 2.73
CA ILE A 491 -2.59 5.83 2.46
C ILE A 491 -3.63 6.95 2.53
N CYS A 492 -4.79 6.78 1.89
CA CYS A 492 -5.89 7.76 1.99
C CYS A 492 -6.30 8.02 3.44
N TYR A 493 -6.54 6.95 4.19
CA TYR A 493 -6.96 7.03 5.59
C TYR A 493 -5.97 7.83 6.45
N LEU A 494 -4.67 7.56 6.30
CA LEU A 494 -3.61 8.14 7.13
C LEU A 494 -3.10 9.51 6.65
N SER A 495 -3.27 9.84 5.36
CA SER A 495 -2.79 11.12 4.80
C SER A 495 -3.87 12.20 4.68
N GLY A 496 -5.15 11.82 4.81
CA GLY A 496 -6.28 12.72 4.62
C GLY A 496 -6.68 12.93 3.16
N VAL A 497 -6.04 12.29 2.20
CA VAL A 497 -6.44 12.32 0.78
C VAL A 497 -7.77 11.57 0.62
N GLN A 498 -8.74 12.19 -0.06
CA GLN A 498 -10.10 11.65 -0.16
C GLN A 498 -10.33 10.69 -1.34
N THR A 499 -9.38 10.60 -2.25
CA THR A 499 -9.47 9.70 -3.42
C THR A 499 -8.21 8.90 -3.60
N ILE A 500 -8.35 7.59 -3.83
CA ILE A 500 -7.20 6.71 -4.08
C ILE A 500 -6.48 7.04 -5.39
N HIS A 501 -7.09 7.78 -6.32
CA HIS A 501 -6.45 8.26 -7.55
C HIS A 501 -5.26 9.20 -7.29
N ASP A 502 -5.14 9.74 -6.08
CA ASP A 502 -4.07 10.66 -5.71
C ASP A 502 -2.95 10.01 -4.89
N THR A 503 -3.13 8.79 -4.42
CA THR A 503 -2.11 8.04 -3.65
C THR A 503 -0.97 7.48 -4.49
N SER A 504 -1.19 7.33 -5.81
CA SER A 504 -0.20 6.90 -6.79
C SER A 504 0.19 8.03 -7.73
N ALA A 505 1.45 8.06 -8.19
CA ALA A 505 1.90 9.03 -9.19
C ALA A 505 1.21 8.82 -10.54
N PHE A 506 1.01 7.56 -10.94
CA PHE A 506 0.43 7.14 -12.22
C PHE A 506 -0.78 6.20 -11.97
N PRO A 507 -1.94 6.73 -11.55
CA PRO A 507 -3.09 5.90 -11.22
C PRO A 507 -3.74 5.32 -12.47
N ARG A 508 -4.31 4.11 -12.32
CA ARG A 508 -5.07 3.40 -13.35
C ARG A 508 -6.47 3.12 -12.85
N TRP A 509 -7.49 3.52 -13.60
CA TRP A 509 -8.89 3.22 -13.30
C TRP A 509 -9.71 3.15 -14.58
N TYR A 510 -10.98 2.76 -14.48
CA TYR A 510 -11.86 2.60 -15.63
C TYR A 510 -11.83 3.83 -16.55
N GLY A 511 -11.53 3.61 -17.82
CA GLY A 511 -11.44 4.67 -18.83
C GLY A 511 -10.13 5.46 -18.81
N ARG A 512 -9.15 5.15 -17.91
CA ARG A 512 -7.91 5.93 -17.82
C ARG A 512 -6.65 5.11 -17.53
N CYS A 513 -5.68 5.26 -18.42
CA CYS A 513 -4.36 4.63 -18.34
C CYS A 513 -3.31 5.54 -19.02
N ASP A 514 -3.06 6.72 -18.42
CA ASP A 514 -2.14 7.72 -18.97
C ASP A 514 -0.69 7.38 -18.58
N CYS A 515 0.25 7.54 -19.53
CA CYS A 515 1.68 7.22 -19.46
C CYS A 515 1.95 5.73 -19.41
#